data_67f6b86ea4f0f883e8b964a3f94fc04b
#
_entry.id   67f6b86ea4f0f883e8b964a3f94fc04b
#
_cell.length_a   1.000
_cell.length_b   1.000
_cell.length_c   1.000
_cell.angle_alpha   90.00
_cell.angle_beta   90.00
_cell.angle_gamma   90.00
#
_symmetry.space_group_name_H-M   'P 1'
#
loop_
_entity.id
_entity.type
_entity.pdbx_description
1 polymer ?
#
loop_
_entity_poly.entity_id
_entity_poly.type
_entity_poly.pdbx_seq_one_letter_code
_entity_poly.pdbx_strand_id
1 'polypeptide(L)'
;AIVHNLNECEDITCYPVTDERSAGFQALGLSMAEGYQPVVVCVTSGSALLNLYPAVAEAYYQQIPLIVISADRPAQWINQLDGQTLPQPDALGQMVRKAVSLPEVFEGEQQEEMHWYCNRLVNEALLKSMGRVKGPVHINVPISEPFYSFTKEILPVERKIEVAYCRANIDTFDGTPFECVLKAKRPLVVIGQLDNTEKYVDLLAYIDRMPILWESLAMPPYLYK
;
A
#
# COMPACT_ATOMS: atom_id res chain seq x y z
N ALA A 1 -0.94 21.08 5.75
CA ALA A 1 0.36 20.96 5.03
C ALA A 1 0.33 19.77 4.05
N ILE A 2 0.15 18.49 4.51
CA ILE A 2 0.27 17.29 3.66
C ILE A 2 -0.69 17.36 2.46
N VAL A 3 -2.00 17.54 2.69
CA VAL A 3 -3.02 17.60 1.63
C VAL A 3 -2.77 18.76 0.66
N HIS A 4 -2.27 19.90 1.17
CA HIS A 4 -1.91 21.02 0.30
C HIS A 4 -0.81 20.61 -0.68
N ASN A 5 0.27 19.99 -0.19
CA ASN A 5 1.36 19.56 -1.06
C ASN A 5 0.94 18.46 -2.05
N LEU A 6 0.04 17.56 -1.65
CA LEU A 6 -0.52 16.57 -2.57
C LEU A 6 -1.37 17.20 -3.68
N ASN A 7 -2.09 18.29 -3.36
CA ASN A 7 -2.88 19.05 -4.34
C ASN A 7 -2.02 19.82 -5.35
N GLU A 8 -0.79 20.19 -4.97
CA GLU A 8 0.17 20.85 -5.89
C GLU A 8 0.85 19.86 -6.85
N CYS A 9 0.66 18.55 -6.67
CA CYS A 9 1.15 17.54 -7.60
C CYS A 9 0.18 17.37 -8.76
N GLU A 10 0.61 17.68 -9.99
CA GLU A 10 -0.21 17.55 -11.20
C GLU A 10 -0.65 16.10 -11.48
N ASP A 11 0.14 15.12 -11.04
CA ASP A 11 -0.11 13.69 -11.25
C ASP A 11 -1.05 13.08 -10.18
N ILE A 12 -1.50 13.87 -9.18
CA ILE A 12 -2.34 13.39 -8.09
C ILE A 12 -3.70 14.09 -8.10
N THR A 13 -4.77 13.32 -8.23
CA THR A 13 -6.13 13.84 -8.07
C THR A 13 -6.62 13.63 -6.64
N CYS A 14 -6.94 14.73 -5.94
CA CYS A 14 -7.42 14.69 -4.57
C CYS A 14 -8.95 14.79 -4.51
N TYR A 15 -9.56 13.91 -3.72
CA TYR A 15 -11.01 13.90 -3.45
C TYR A 15 -11.26 14.19 -1.97
N PRO A 16 -11.89 15.32 -1.62
CA PRO A 16 -12.26 15.60 -0.24
C PRO A 16 -13.43 14.73 0.20
N VAL A 17 -13.26 14.01 1.31
CA VAL A 17 -14.30 13.18 1.91
C VAL A 17 -14.41 13.55 3.39
N THR A 18 -15.60 13.85 3.88
CA THR A 18 -15.80 14.40 5.23
C THR A 18 -15.62 13.35 6.33
N ASP A 19 -15.99 12.09 6.06
CA ASP A 19 -15.91 10.99 7.03
C ASP A 19 -14.75 10.06 6.66
N GLU A 20 -13.81 9.83 7.58
CA GLU A 20 -12.58 9.08 7.34
C GLU A 20 -12.86 7.60 7.01
N ARG A 21 -13.83 6.98 7.68
CA ARG A 21 -14.21 5.59 7.38
C ARG A 21 -14.76 5.47 5.97
N SER A 22 -15.61 6.41 5.55
CA SER A 22 -16.12 6.49 4.19
C SER A 22 -14.99 6.72 3.18
N ALA A 23 -14.03 7.60 3.50
CA ALA A 23 -12.84 7.85 2.69
C ALA A 23 -12.03 6.57 2.49
N GLY A 24 -11.83 5.78 3.55
CA GLY A 24 -11.14 4.50 3.49
C GLY A 24 -11.80 3.54 2.50
N PHE A 25 -13.10 3.31 2.62
CA PHE A 25 -13.82 2.39 1.71
C PHE A 25 -13.92 2.94 0.29
N GLN A 26 -14.06 4.26 0.11
CA GLN A 26 -14.01 4.88 -1.22
C GLN A 26 -12.64 4.63 -1.88
N ALA A 27 -11.55 4.76 -1.13
CA ALA A 27 -10.21 4.47 -1.63
C ALA A 27 -10.05 3.00 -2.06
N LEU A 28 -10.64 2.05 -1.32
CA LEU A 28 -10.66 0.64 -1.76
C LEU A 28 -11.38 0.48 -3.10
N GLY A 29 -12.57 1.08 -3.23
CA GLY A 29 -13.34 1.05 -4.47
C GLY A 29 -12.57 1.65 -5.66
N LEU A 30 -11.90 2.78 -5.45
CA LEU A 30 -11.04 3.40 -6.48
C LEU A 30 -9.88 2.48 -6.87
N SER A 31 -9.16 1.92 -5.90
CA SER A 31 -8.06 1.01 -6.19
C SER A 31 -8.51 -0.21 -7.00
N MET A 32 -9.65 -0.80 -6.64
CA MET A 32 -10.22 -1.96 -7.35
C MET A 32 -10.66 -1.59 -8.78
N ALA A 33 -11.30 -0.43 -8.96
CA ALA A 33 -11.75 0.05 -10.27
C ALA A 33 -10.58 0.31 -11.23
N GLU A 34 -9.44 0.75 -10.70
CA GLU A 34 -8.21 1.02 -11.45
C GLU A 34 -7.25 -0.19 -11.51
N GLY A 35 -7.75 -1.40 -11.33
CA GLY A 35 -6.96 -2.63 -11.43
C GLY A 35 -5.94 -2.80 -10.30
N TYR A 36 -6.33 -2.48 -9.07
CA TYR A 36 -5.49 -2.57 -7.87
C TYR A 36 -4.25 -1.64 -7.92
N GLN A 37 -4.46 -0.42 -8.43
CA GLN A 37 -3.46 0.65 -8.32
C GLN A 37 -3.42 1.21 -6.88
N PRO A 38 -2.27 1.73 -6.43
CA PRO A 38 -2.16 2.30 -5.09
C PRO A 38 -3.02 3.56 -4.96
N VAL A 39 -3.76 3.64 -3.85
CA VAL A 39 -4.54 4.82 -3.49
C VAL A 39 -4.09 5.33 -2.13
N VAL A 40 -4.00 6.65 -1.99
CA VAL A 40 -3.60 7.31 -0.74
C VAL A 40 -4.84 7.81 0.00
N VAL A 41 -4.90 7.55 1.30
CA VAL A 41 -5.85 8.23 2.21
C VAL A 41 -5.05 9.04 3.21
N CYS A 42 -5.30 10.34 3.24
CA CYS A 42 -4.64 11.27 4.17
C CYS A 42 -5.63 11.71 5.24
N VAL A 43 -5.25 11.57 6.51
CA VAL A 43 -6.08 11.94 7.66
C VAL A 43 -5.32 12.82 8.65
N THR A 44 -6.06 13.56 9.46
CA THR A 44 -5.51 14.32 10.58
C THR A 44 -5.11 13.38 11.73
N SER A 45 -4.55 13.94 12.79
CA SER A 45 -4.14 13.20 13.98
C SER A 45 -5.33 12.70 14.82
N GLY A 46 -5.06 11.77 15.71
CA GLY A 46 -6.04 11.29 16.69
C GLY A 46 -6.95 10.19 16.13
N SER A 47 -8.23 10.22 16.54
CA SER A 47 -9.22 9.18 16.20
C SER A 47 -9.50 9.06 14.70
N ALA A 48 -9.17 10.06 13.89
CA ALA A 48 -9.26 10.03 12.44
C ALA A 48 -8.52 8.82 11.84
N LEU A 49 -7.30 8.54 12.34
CA LEU A 49 -6.55 7.35 11.94
C LEU A 49 -7.30 6.05 12.26
N LEU A 50 -7.88 5.96 13.48
CA LEU A 50 -8.57 4.75 13.92
C LEU A 50 -9.89 4.51 13.15
N ASN A 51 -10.53 5.57 12.66
CA ASN A 51 -11.71 5.45 11.80
C ASN A 51 -11.41 4.74 10.47
N LEU A 52 -10.16 4.73 10.02
CA LEU A 52 -9.76 3.98 8.82
C LEU A 52 -9.60 2.47 9.07
N TYR A 53 -9.54 2.02 10.34
CA TYR A 53 -9.19 0.64 10.66
C TYR A 53 -10.04 -0.43 9.95
N PRO A 54 -11.38 -0.29 9.84
CA PRO A 54 -12.21 -1.26 9.11
C PRO A 54 -11.81 -1.38 7.63
N ALA A 55 -11.55 -0.26 6.96
CA ALA A 55 -11.11 -0.26 5.56
C ALA A 55 -9.69 -0.80 5.42
N VAL A 56 -8.79 -0.49 6.35
CA VAL A 56 -7.42 -1.05 6.39
C VAL A 56 -7.44 -2.57 6.55
N ALA A 57 -8.30 -3.08 7.45
CA ALA A 57 -8.46 -4.53 7.62
C ALA A 57 -8.95 -5.20 6.33
N GLU A 58 -9.95 -4.63 5.67
CA GLU A 58 -10.44 -5.10 4.38
C GLU A 58 -9.35 -5.07 3.31
N ALA A 59 -8.60 -3.96 3.21
CA ALA A 59 -7.47 -3.81 2.29
C ALA A 59 -6.39 -4.88 2.54
N TYR A 60 -6.16 -5.25 3.79
CA TYR A 60 -5.17 -6.27 4.15
C TYR A 60 -5.54 -7.64 3.60
N TYR A 61 -6.79 -8.07 3.79
CA TYR A 61 -7.27 -9.38 3.33
C TYR A 61 -7.47 -9.44 1.82
N GLN A 62 -7.92 -8.34 1.21
CA GLN A 62 -8.08 -8.25 -0.24
C GLN A 62 -6.79 -7.87 -0.98
N GLN A 63 -5.67 -7.70 -0.27
CA GLN A 63 -4.37 -7.34 -0.86
C GLN A 63 -4.43 -6.04 -1.68
N ILE A 64 -5.21 -5.07 -1.21
CA ILE A 64 -5.34 -3.75 -1.86
C ILE A 64 -4.19 -2.84 -1.37
N PRO A 65 -3.44 -2.21 -2.28
CA PRO A 65 -2.32 -1.32 -1.92
C PRO A 65 -2.84 0.04 -1.44
N LEU A 66 -3.36 0.09 -0.22
CA LEU A 66 -3.82 1.30 0.43
C LEU A 66 -2.68 1.97 1.18
N ILE A 67 -2.38 3.23 0.87
CA ILE A 67 -1.36 4.02 1.54
C ILE A 67 -2.06 4.98 2.50
N VAL A 68 -1.95 4.70 3.80
CA VAL A 68 -2.49 5.57 4.85
C VAL A 68 -1.42 6.56 5.27
N ILE A 69 -1.69 7.86 5.11
CA ILE A 69 -0.85 8.95 5.63
C ILE A 69 -1.62 9.63 6.75
N SER A 70 -1.08 9.62 7.98
CA SER A 70 -1.65 10.34 9.11
C SER A 70 -0.73 11.47 9.55
N ALA A 71 -1.28 12.67 9.69
CA ALA A 71 -0.59 13.69 10.48
C ALA A 71 -0.54 13.25 11.94
N ASP A 72 0.47 13.64 12.67
CA ASP A 72 0.61 13.36 14.09
C ASP A 72 1.18 14.56 14.83
N ARG A 73 1.07 14.56 16.15
CA ARG A 73 1.83 15.46 17.02
C ARG A 73 3.22 14.89 17.26
N PRO A 74 4.22 15.76 17.55
CA PRO A 74 5.54 15.31 17.99
C PRO A 74 5.45 14.42 19.24
N ALA A 75 6.34 13.43 19.32
CA ALA A 75 6.32 12.39 20.35
C ALA A 75 6.29 12.94 21.80
N GLN A 76 6.95 14.09 22.04
CA GLN A 76 6.98 14.72 23.35
C GLN A 76 5.63 15.25 23.84
N TRP A 77 4.66 15.46 22.94
CA TRP A 77 3.32 15.94 23.28
C TRP A 77 2.30 14.82 23.47
N ILE A 78 2.64 13.60 23.09
CA ILE A 78 1.75 12.46 23.24
C ILE A 78 1.58 12.14 24.73
N ASN A 79 0.33 11.94 25.15
CA ASN A 79 -0.08 11.73 26.55
C ASN A 79 0.23 12.92 27.49
N GLN A 80 0.35 14.12 26.94
CA GLN A 80 0.55 15.37 27.70
C GLN A 80 -0.70 16.25 27.75
N LEU A 81 -1.90 15.68 27.59
CA LEU A 81 -3.19 16.38 27.53
C LEU A 81 -3.32 17.33 26.34
N ASP A 82 -2.46 17.21 25.34
CA ASP A 82 -2.63 17.92 24.08
C ASP A 82 -3.84 17.34 23.32
N GLY A 83 -4.61 18.24 22.70
CA GLY A 83 -5.84 17.86 22.01
C GLY A 83 -5.57 17.01 20.75
N GLN A 84 -6.47 16.07 20.48
CA GLN A 84 -6.47 15.27 19.27
C GLN A 84 -5.17 14.44 19.10
N THR A 85 -4.68 13.88 20.20
CA THR A 85 -3.49 13.01 20.24
C THR A 85 -3.85 11.59 20.66
N LEU A 86 -3.11 10.63 20.14
CA LEU A 86 -3.05 9.24 20.59
C LEU A 86 -1.69 8.65 20.16
N PRO A 87 -1.26 7.53 20.73
CA PRO A 87 -0.07 6.82 20.26
C PRO A 87 -0.32 6.24 18.86
N GLN A 88 0.02 7.00 17.79
CA GLN A 88 -0.25 6.63 16.41
C GLN A 88 0.77 5.67 15.78
N PRO A 89 2.07 5.73 16.11
CA PRO A 89 2.98 4.70 15.64
C PRO A 89 2.46 3.30 15.95
N ASP A 90 2.40 2.45 14.94
CA ASP A 90 1.88 1.07 15.02
C ASP A 90 0.40 0.92 15.46
N ALA A 91 -0.39 2.00 15.49
CA ALA A 91 -1.79 1.95 15.92
C ALA A 91 -2.66 1.05 15.02
N LEU A 92 -2.29 0.83 13.77
CA LEU A 92 -2.97 -0.11 12.86
C LEU A 92 -2.47 -1.56 13.01
N GLY A 93 -1.48 -1.79 13.86
CA GLY A 93 -1.01 -3.11 14.27
C GLY A 93 -0.65 -4.02 13.10
N GLN A 94 -1.13 -5.25 13.15
CA GLN A 94 -0.84 -6.28 12.15
C GLN A 94 -1.63 -6.13 10.85
N MET A 95 -2.57 -5.17 10.77
CA MET A 95 -3.39 -4.95 9.57
C MET A 95 -2.69 -4.08 8.51
N VAL A 96 -1.39 -3.83 8.66
CA VAL A 96 -0.57 -3.16 7.65
C VAL A 96 0.67 -3.99 7.32
N ARG A 97 1.11 -3.93 6.06
CA ARG A 97 2.35 -4.61 5.61
C ARG A 97 3.60 -3.94 6.16
N LYS A 98 3.52 -2.64 6.41
CA LYS A 98 4.57 -1.82 7.00
C LYS A 98 3.94 -0.58 7.65
N ALA A 99 4.38 -0.26 8.84
CA ALA A 99 4.19 1.05 9.45
C ALA A 99 5.54 1.75 9.53
N VAL A 100 5.58 3.05 9.24
CA VAL A 100 6.74 3.92 9.42
C VAL A 100 6.30 5.21 10.08
N SER A 101 7.12 5.74 10.97
CA SER A 101 6.95 7.09 11.53
C SER A 101 8.12 7.94 11.06
N LEU A 102 7.83 9.03 10.37
CA LEU A 102 8.87 9.92 9.88
C LEU A 102 9.44 10.74 11.04
N PRO A 103 10.74 11.01 11.07
CA PRO A 103 11.28 12.01 11.99
C PRO A 103 10.84 13.41 11.57
N GLU A 104 10.71 14.32 12.52
CA GLU A 104 10.60 15.74 12.19
C GLU A 104 11.93 16.25 11.63
N VAL A 105 11.84 17.01 10.55
CA VAL A 105 13.02 17.61 9.91
C VAL A 105 13.12 19.07 10.33
N PHE A 106 14.19 19.41 11.02
CA PHE A 106 14.50 20.77 11.42
C PHE A 106 15.64 21.35 10.56
N GLU A 107 15.62 22.65 10.38
CA GLU A 107 16.74 23.35 9.72
C GLU A 107 18.01 23.19 10.56
N GLY A 108 19.12 22.82 9.94
CA GLY A 108 20.40 22.64 10.61
C GLY A 108 21.31 21.61 9.93
N GLU A 109 22.43 21.31 10.60
CA GLU A 109 23.49 20.43 10.06
C GLU A 109 23.01 19.00 9.71
N GLN A 110 21.98 18.51 10.36
CA GLN A 110 21.44 17.15 10.13
C GLN A 110 20.26 17.11 9.16
N GLN A 111 19.87 18.23 8.56
CA GLN A 111 18.69 18.32 7.70
C GLN A 111 18.76 17.37 6.52
N GLU A 112 19.88 17.30 5.84
CA GLU A 112 20.06 16.41 4.66
C GLU A 112 19.96 14.93 5.03
N GLU A 113 20.55 14.55 6.17
CA GLU A 113 20.47 13.17 6.67
C GLU A 113 19.03 12.79 7.03
N MET A 114 18.30 13.69 7.67
CA MET A 114 16.90 13.48 8.02
C MET A 114 16.01 13.39 6.78
N HIS A 115 16.22 14.23 5.76
CA HIS A 115 15.54 14.13 4.47
C HIS A 115 15.80 12.79 3.80
N TRP A 116 17.08 12.38 3.75
CA TRP A 116 17.45 11.07 3.22
C TRP A 116 16.74 9.94 3.96
N TYR A 117 16.66 10.03 5.28
CA TYR A 117 16.00 9.02 6.10
C TYR A 117 14.49 9.00 5.89
N CYS A 118 13.82 10.15 5.83
CA CYS A 118 12.41 10.24 5.46
C CYS A 118 12.14 9.60 4.09
N ASN A 119 12.93 9.96 3.08
CA ASN A 119 12.83 9.38 1.74
C ASN A 119 12.96 7.85 1.77
N ARG A 120 13.93 7.32 2.53
CA ARG A 120 14.12 5.89 2.69
C ARG A 120 12.89 5.22 3.31
N LEU A 121 12.35 5.76 4.41
CA LEU A 121 11.18 5.21 5.10
C LEU A 121 9.94 5.19 4.21
N VAL A 122 9.70 6.27 3.47
CA VAL A 122 8.59 6.35 2.50
C VAL A 122 8.74 5.28 1.42
N ASN A 123 9.94 5.17 0.82
CA ASN A 123 10.20 4.14 -0.19
C ASN A 123 10.02 2.72 0.38
N GLU A 124 10.47 2.44 1.61
CA GLU A 124 10.25 1.15 2.27
C GLU A 124 8.76 0.82 2.40
N ALA A 125 7.93 1.80 2.80
CA ALA A 125 6.48 1.62 2.90
C ALA A 125 5.86 1.36 1.52
N LEU A 126 6.17 2.17 0.51
CA LEU A 126 5.65 2.02 -0.85
C LEU A 126 6.02 0.68 -1.47
N LEU A 127 7.28 0.25 -1.31
CA LEU A 127 7.73 -1.05 -1.80
C LEU A 127 7.00 -2.23 -1.13
N LYS A 128 6.64 -2.10 0.15
CA LYS A 128 5.85 -3.11 0.87
C LYS A 128 4.39 -3.11 0.44
N SER A 129 3.80 -1.93 0.17
CA SER A 129 2.42 -1.83 -0.31
C SER A 129 2.24 -2.49 -1.68
N MET A 130 3.20 -2.28 -2.57
CA MET A 130 3.17 -2.73 -3.96
C MET A 130 4.00 -3.99 -4.24
N GLY A 131 4.46 -4.67 -3.20
CA GLY A 131 5.26 -5.88 -3.31
C GLY A 131 4.51 -7.07 -3.89
N ARG A 132 5.14 -8.26 -3.86
CA ARG A 132 4.54 -9.50 -4.38
C ARG A 132 3.18 -9.82 -3.74
N VAL A 133 3.05 -9.56 -2.45
CA VAL A 133 1.79 -9.59 -1.72
C VAL A 133 1.46 -8.15 -1.39
N LYS A 134 0.55 -7.56 -2.15
CA LYS A 134 0.10 -6.19 -1.95
C LYS A 134 -0.62 -6.01 -0.61
N GLY A 135 -0.80 -4.79 -0.17
CA GLY A 135 -1.60 -4.50 1.01
C GLY A 135 -1.38 -3.11 1.56
N PRO A 136 -2.11 -2.77 2.62
CA PRO A 136 -2.06 -1.45 3.21
C PRO A 136 -0.74 -1.20 3.93
N VAL A 137 -0.33 0.07 3.95
CA VAL A 137 0.81 0.58 4.72
C VAL A 137 0.42 1.86 5.44
N HIS A 138 1.15 2.18 6.50
CA HIS A 138 0.93 3.39 7.29
C HIS A 138 2.20 4.24 7.33
N ILE A 139 2.04 5.52 7.01
CA ILE A 139 3.09 6.55 7.11
C ILE A 139 2.61 7.60 8.09
N ASN A 140 3.17 7.59 9.29
CA ASN A 140 2.89 8.56 10.35
C ASN A 140 3.82 9.76 10.18
N VAL A 141 3.25 10.97 10.18
CA VAL A 141 3.97 12.21 9.89
C VAL A 141 3.82 13.17 11.06
N PRO A 142 4.75 13.18 12.02
CA PRO A 142 4.77 14.17 13.10
C PRO A 142 4.99 15.58 12.55
N ILE A 143 4.21 16.54 13.03
CA ILE A 143 4.28 17.95 12.63
C ILE A 143 4.14 18.82 13.89
N SER A 144 5.16 19.61 14.22
CA SER A 144 5.20 20.45 15.43
C SER A 144 4.10 21.49 15.46
N GLU A 145 3.91 22.18 14.34
CA GLU A 145 2.84 23.16 14.17
C GLU A 145 2.24 23.09 12.77
N PRO A 146 0.94 23.37 12.61
CA PRO A 146 0.35 23.46 11.29
C PRO A 146 0.94 24.68 10.54
N PHE A 147 1.54 24.44 9.38
CA PHE A 147 2.01 25.50 8.50
C PHE A 147 0.82 26.18 7.82
N TYR A 148 0.72 27.49 7.99
CA TYR A 148 -0.29 28.32 7.31
C TYR A 148 0.27 29.07 6.10
N SER A 149 1.59 29.13 5.95
CA SER A 149 2.27 29.74 4.81
C SER A 149 3.10 28.68 4.07
N PHE A 150 2.95 28.63 2.76
CA PHE A 150 3.68 27.73 1.87
C PHE A 150 4.58 28.59 1.00
N THR A 151 5.87 28.39 1.10
CA THR A 151 6.89 29.22 0.46
C THR A 151 7.57 28.56 -0.73
N LYS A 152 7.36 27.27 -0.93
CA LYS A 152 7.97 26.54 -2.05
C LYS A 152 6.97 26.44 -3.20
N GLU A 153 7.34 27.00 -4.34
CA GLU A 153 6.56 26.96 -5.58
C GLU A 153 6.75 25.65 -6.36
N ILE A 154 7.86 24.95 -6.13
CA ILE A 154 8.20 23.71 -6.85
C ILE A 154 8.50 22.61 -5.82
N LEU A 155 7.82 21.49 -5.97
CA LEU A 155 8.11 20.29 -5.16
C LEU A 155 9.46 19.68 -5.57
N PRO A 156 10.29 19.23 -4.61
CA PRO A 156 11.56 18.60 -4.93
C PRO A 156 11.34 17.25 -5.63
N VAL A 157 12.27 16.92 -6.53
CA VAL A 157 12.34 15.58 -7.12
C VAL A 157 13.07 14.67 -6.15
N GLU A 158 12.35 13.71 -5.62
CA GLU A 158 12.87 12.78 -4.61
C GLU A 158 13.41 11.49 -5.25
N ARG A 159 14.36 10.86 -4.56
CA ARG A 159 14.91 9.57 -4.97
C ARG A 159 13.84 8.48 -4.89
N LYS A 160 13.62 7.77 -5.98
CA LYS A 160 12.77 6.59 -6.06
C LYS A 160 13.61 5.31 -5.94
N ILE A 161 13.22 4.41 -5.06
CA ILE A 161 13.82 3.08 -4.92
C ILE A 161 12.89 2.08 -5.60
N GLU A 162 13.45 1.29 -6.49
CA GLU A 162 12.72 0.26 -7.24
C GLU A 162 13.27 -1.13 -6.93
N VAL A 163 12.39 -2.14 -6.92
CA VAL A 163 12.81 -3.53 -6.83
C VAL A 163 13.15 -4.02 -8.23
N ALA A 164 14.41 -4.41 -8.43
CA ALA A 164 14.78 -5.16 -9.62
C ALA A 164 14.26 -6.61 -9.48
N TYR A 165 13.12 -6.89 -10.12
CA TYR A 165 12.71 -8.27 -10.31
C TYR A 165 13.59 -8.86 -11.41
N CYS A 166 14.47 -9.77 -11.06
CA CYS A 166 15.00 -10.72 -12.04
C CYS A 166 13.80 -11.55 -12.52
N ARG A 167 13.24 -11.21 -13.68
CA ARG A 167 12.43 -12.16 -14.44
C ARG A 167 13.39 -13.27 -14.79
N ALA A 168 13.36 -14.38 -14.04
CA ALA A 168 13.90 -15.61 -14.55
C ALA A 168 13.14 -15.85 -15.85
N ASN A 169 13.82 -15.72 -16.98
CA ASN A 169 13.27 -16.12 -18.26
C ASN A 169 12.92 -17.59 -18.10
N ILE A 170 11.68 -17.97 -18.38
CA ILE A 170 11.23 -19.37 -18.38
C ILE A 170 12.17 -20.19 -19.28
N ASP A 171 12.71 -19.57 -20.33
CA ASP A 171 13.69 -20.15 -21.24
C ASP A 171 15.07 -20.46 -20.63
N THR A 172 15.40 -19.90 -19.46
CA THR A 172 16.65 -20.16 -18.72
C THR A 172 16.44 -21.01 -17.46
N PHE A 173 15.20 -21.35 -17.14
CA PHE A 173 14.91 -22.33 -16.10
C PHE A 173 15.33 -23.70 -16.64
N ASP A 174 16.12 -24.44 -15.88
CA ASP A 174 16.54 -25.80 -16.22
C ASP A 174 15.40 -26.83 -16.25
N GLY A 175 14.16 -26.36 -16.33
CA GLY A 175 12.94 -27.13 -16.55
C GLY A 175 12.45 -28.01 -15.40
N THR A 176 13.25 -28.23 -14.37
CA THR A 176 13.03 -29.28 -13.36
C THR A 176 11.69 -29.21 -12.61
N PRO A 177 11.15 -28.05 -12.15
CA PRO A 177 9.84 -28.02 -11.50
C PRO A 177 8.69 -28.29 -12.47
N PHE A 178 8.75 -27.76 -13.69
CA PHE A 178 7.72 -27.97 -14.72
C PHE A 178 7.75 -29.39 -15.29
N GLU A 179 8.92 -29.96 -15.48
CA GLU A 179 9.03 -31.34 -15.92
C GLU A 179 8.41 -32.34 -14.95
N CYS A 180 8.54 -32.10 -13.63
CA CYS A 180 7.89 -32.94 -12.63
C CYS A 180 6.35 -32.91 -12.79
N VAL A 181 5.76 -31.73 -13.03
CA VAL A 181 4.31 -31.59 -13.25
C VAL A 181 3.88 -32.26 -14.55
N LEU A 182 4.61 -32.03 -15.66
CA LEU A 182 4.29 -32.59 -16.97
C LEU A 182 4.46 -34.12 -17.01
N LYS A 183 5.40 -34.67 -16.24
CA LYS A 183 5.65 -36.13 -16.14
C LYS A 183 4.78 -36.80 -15.07
N ALA A 184 4.02 -36.06 -14.29
CA ALA A 184 3.17 -36.60 -13.24
C ALA A 184 2.04 -37.46 -13.85
N LYS A 185 1.86 -38.66 -13.30
CA LYS A 185 0.80 -39.58 -13.76
C LYS A 185 -0.62 -39.10 -13.39
N ARG A 186 -0.75 -38.30 -12.35
CA ARG A 186 -2.03 -37.78 -11.82
C ARG A 186 -1.82 -36.36 -11.28
N PRO A 187 -1.57 -35.38 -12.14
CA PRO A 187 -1.42 -33.99 -11.70
C PRO A 187 -2.75 -33.42 -11.21
N LEU A 188 -2.70 -32.59 -10.19
CA LEU A 188 -3.82 -31.79 -9.69
C LEU A 188 -3.36 -30.36 -9.55
N VAL A 189 -4.08 -29.41 -10.12
CA VAL A 189 -3.82 -27.98 -9.96
C VAL A 189 -4.78 -27.43 -8.92
N VAL A 190 -4.27 -26.74 -7.93
CA VAL A 190 -5.05 -26.04 -6.92
C VAL A 190 -4.81 -24.54 -7.09
N ILE A 191 -5.87 -23.79 -7.33
CA ILE A 191 -5.81 -22.33 -7.51
C ILE A 191 -6.47 -21.67 -6.32
N GLY A 192 -5.65 -21.04 -5.47
CA GLY A 192 -6.11 -20.24 -4.36
C GLY A 192 -6.46 -18.81 -4.80
N GLN A 193 -6.59 -17.91 -3.84
CA GLN A 193 -6.91 -16.51 -4.09
C GLN A 193 -5.87 -15.86 -5.02
N LEU A 194 -6.35 -15.23 -6.10
CA LEU A 194 -5.54 -14.46 -7.06
C LEU A 194 -5.97 -12.99 -7.02
N ASP A 195 -5.01 -12.08 -7.25
CA ASP A 195 -5.24 -10.64 -7.34
C ASP A 195 -6.02 -10.25 -8.62
N ASN A 196 -5.78 -10.97 -9.72
CA ASN A 196 -6.47 -10.79 -10.98
C ASN A 196 -6.36 -12.08 -11.80
N THR A 197 -7.49 -12.76 -11.97
CA THR A 197 -7.56 -14.01 -12.73
C THR A 197 -7.29 -13.83 -14.22
N GLU A 198 -7.59 -12.67 -14.80
CA GLU A 198 -7.41 -12.40 -16.23
C GLU A 198 -5.94 -12.47 -16.65
N LYS A 199 -5.00 -12.15 -15.75
CA LYS A 199 -3.56 -12.29 -16.01
C LYS A 199 -3.10 -13.72 -16.26
N TYR A 200 -3.90 -14.70 -15.88
CA TYR A 200 -3.54 -16.11 -15.89
C TYR A 200 -4.32 -16.93 -16.92
N VAL A 201 -5.15 -16.27 -17.76
CA VAL A 201 -5.99 -16.95 -18.76
C VAL A 201 -5.17 -17.83 -19.70
N ASP A 202 -4.01 -17.35 -20.15
CA ASP A 202 -3.11 -18.12 -21.01
C ASP A 202 -2.52 -19.34 -20.28
N LEU A 203 -2.19 -19.19 -18.99
CA LEU A 203 -1.73 -20.32 -18.18
C LEU A 203 -2.84 -21.36 -17.99
N LEU A 204 -4.08 -20.91 -17.80
CA LEU A 204 -5.24 -21.79 -17.65
C LEU A 204 -5.50 -22.62 -18.91
N ALA A 205 -5.27 -22.05 -20.09
CA ALA A 205 -5.37 -22.78 -21.34
C ALA A 205 -4.33 -23.90 -21.46
N TYR A 206 -3.15 -23.73 -20.83
CA TYR A 206 -2.11 -24.76 -20.79
C TYR A 206 -2.43 -25.94 -19.86
N ILE A 207 -3.22 -25.69 -18.81
CA ILE A 207 -3.54 -26.68 -17.77
C ILE A 207 -4.96 -27.22 -17.88
N ASP A 208 -5.68 -26.93 -18.97
CA ASP A 208 -7.07 -27.34 -19.22
C ASP A 208 -7.30 -28.86 -19.20
N ARG A 209 -6.23 -29.64 -19.44
CA ARG A 209 -6.24 -31.11 -19.42
C ARG A 209 -6.02 -31.72 -18.03
N MET A 210 -5.77 -30.87 -17.01
CA MET A 210 -5.53 -31.29 -15.64
C MET A 210 -6.77 -31.05 -14.78
N PRO A 211 -7.08 -31.88 -13.79
CA PRO A 211 -8.08 -31.53 -12.80
C PRO A 211 -7.67 -30.26 -12.07
N ILE A 212 -8.60 -29.28 -11.98
CA ILE A 212 -8.37 -27.99 -11.33
C ILE A 212 -9.34 -27.86 -10.18
N LEU A 213 -8.82 -27.59 -8.99
CA LEU A 213 -9.58 -27.13 -7.83
C LEU A 213 -9.44 -25.62 -7.69
N TRP A 214 -10.58 -24.92 -7.63
CA TRP A 214 -10.63 -23.47 -7.45
C TRP A 214 -11.15 -23.14 -6.07
N GLU A 215 -10.52 -22.21 -5.38
CA GLU A 215 -11.18 -21.46 -4.33
C GLU A 215 -12.21 -20.50 -4.94
N SER A 216 -13.32 -20.28 -4.25
CA SER A 216 -14.41 -19.43 -4.75
C SER A 216 -13.95 -18.00 -5.09
N LEU A 217 -13.00 -17.47 -4.36
CA LEU A 217 -12.43 -16.13 -4.59
C LEU A 217 -11.47 -16.06 -5.78
N ALA A 218 -11.03 -17.20 -6.28
CA ALA A 218 -10.11 -17.29 -7.42
C ALA A 218 -10.83 -17.63 -8.74
N MET A 219 -12.11 -18.00 -8.67
CA MET A 219 -12.85 -18.45 -9.84
C MET A 219 -13.21 -17.26 -10.75
N PRO A 220 -12.85 -17.30 -12.03
CA PRO A 220 -13.24 -16.25 -12.97
C PRO A 220 -14.77 -16.12 -13.08
N PRO A 221 -15.32 -14.91 -13.21
CA PRO A 221 -16.77 -14.68 -13.24
C PRO A 221 -17.53 -15.47 -14.33
N TYR A 222 -16.88 -15.77 -15.45
CA TYR A 222 -17.48 -16.52 -16.56
C TYR A 222 -17.63 -18.02 -16.27
N LEU A 223 -17.04 -18.55 -15.21
CA LEU A 223 -17.21 -19.95 -14.79
C LEU A 223 -18.34 -20.13 -13.78
N TYR A 224 -18.96 -19.05 -13.30
CA TYR A 224 -20.18 -19.09 -12.47
C TYR A 224 -21.45 -19.27 -13.34
N LYS A 225 -21.50 -20.30 -14.16
CA LYS A 225 -22.74 -20.66 -14.91
C LYS A 225 -23.37 -21.90 -14.35
#